data_bd2797da4f6ef861de9b13d1ac6cb74f
#
_entry.id   bd2797da4f6ef861de9b13d1ac6cb74f
#
_cell.length_a   1.000
_cell.length_b   1.000
_cell.length_c   1.000
_cell.angle_alpha   90.00
_cell.angle_beta   90.00
_cell.angle_gamma   90.00
#
_symmetry.space_group_name_H-M   'P 1'
#
loop_
_entity.id
_entity.type
_entity.pdbx_description
1 polymer ?
#
loop_
_entity_poly.entity_id
_entity_poly.type
_entity_poly.pdbx_seq_one_letter_code
_entity_poly.pdbx_strand_id
1 'polypeptide(L)'
;MNTIPAVQAEKITKRFGDFVAVNNISFEVHAGEIFGFLGPNGSGKTTTIRMILGLLQPTAGRIMVLGQNVAGGGEAASIRRRVGYMSQRFSLYPELTVAENLRFFARAYGVTGERFRQREAEILRMAGLEGHQGQQTGTLAGGWKQRLALGAAILHEPDILFLDEPTAGVDPISRRAFWDLLYDLAAAGTTIFVTTHYMDEAEHCHRLAFIYRGEIIAQGAPTEVRRAGLRGQVLEIDCREPERAMVLLRQASDAGSLAVHELAFHGALIHAIGDSATTLAAAVSQLLSGNGILVESIEPVESSLEDVFVSLVKRQRKITGPDSV
;
A
#
# COMPACT_ATOMS: atom_id res chain seq x y z
N MET A 1 -6.16 27.85 3.66
CA MET A 1 -5.53 28.05 2.33
C MET A 1 -5.80 26.78 1.53
N ASN A 2 -6.54 26.88 0.40
CA ASN A 2 -6.76 25.72 -0.49
C ASN A 2 -5.42 25.44 -1.20
N THR A 3 -4.62 24.54 -0.63
CA THR A 3 -3.41 24.07 -1.30
C THR A 3 -3.83 23.13 -2.43
N ILE A 4 -3.34 23.40 -3.65
CA ILE A 4 -3.59 22.54 -4.82
C ILE A 4 -3.04 21.15 -4.49
N PRO A 5 -3.85 20.08 -4.66
CA PRO A 5 -3.36 18.71 -4.45
C PRO A 5 -2.17 18.38 -5.37
N ALA A 6 -1.22 17.61 -4.86
CA ALA A 6 -0.09 17.14 -5.67
C ALA A 6 -0.55 16.16 -6.76
N VAL A 7 -1.57 15.33 -6.43
CA VAL A 7 -2.28 14.49 -7.41
C VAL A 7 -3.79 14.65 -7.18
N GLN A 8 -4.55 14.78 -8.26
CA GLN A 8 -6.00 14.76 -8.26
C GLN A 8 -6.48 13.83 -9.37
N ALA A 9 -7.20 12.78 -9.00
CA ALA A 9 -7.85 11.85 -9.89
C ALA A 9 -9.36 12.00 -9.76
N GLU A 10 -10.05 12.28 -10.88
CA GLU A 10 -11.49 12.50 -10.92
C GLU A 10 -12.15 11.47 -11.84
N LYS A 11 -12.93 10.57 -11.25
CA LYS A 11 -13.75 9.55 -11.94
C LYS A 11 -12.96 8.77 -13.01
N ILE A 12 -11.69 8.47 -12.72
CA ILE A 12 -10.83 7.80 -13.69
C ILE A 12 -11.26 6.35 -13.90
N THR A 13 -11.31 5.96 -15.17
CA THR A 13 -11.65 4.61 -15.59
C THR A 13 -10.63 4.13 -16.62
N LYS A 14 -10.23 2.85 -16.51
CA LYS A 14 -9.41 2.18 -17.52
C LYS A 14 -10.02 0.86 -17.94
N ARG A 15 -10.29 0.73 -19.22
CA ARG A 15 -10.75 -0.50 -19.88
C ARG A 15 -9.70 -1.06 -20.83
N PHE A 16 -9.60 -2.37 -20.89
CA PHE A 16 -8.84 -3.12 -21.87
C PHE A 16 -9.80 -4.12 -22.55
N GLY A 17 -10.34 -3.73 -23.69
CA GLY A 17 -11.50 -4.45 -24.25
C GLY A 17 -12.67 -4.43 -23.29
N ASP A 18 -13.18 -5.60 -22.97
CA ASP A 18 -14.29 -5.76 -22.01
C ASP A 18 -13.85 -5.73 -20.53
N PHE A 19 -12.56 -5.92 -20.28
CA PHE A 19 -12.02 -5.91 -18.93
C PHE A 19 -11.87 -4.50 -18.36
N VAL A 20 -12.46 -4.24 -17.20
CA VAL A 20 -12.36 -2.96 -16.48
C VAL A 20 -11.31 -3.08 -15.38
N ALA A 21 -10.12 -2.58 -15.63
CA ALA A 21 -9.00 -2.62 -14.68
C ALA A 21 -9.12 -1.59 -13.56
N VAL A 22 -9.71 -0.42 -13.87
CA VAL A 22 -9.99 0.67 -12.92
C VAL A 22 -11.37 1.22 -13.27
N ASN A 23 -12.26 1.36 -12.29
CA ASN A 23 -13.65 1.70 -12.48
C ASN A 23 -14.04 2.94 -11.66
N ASN A 24 -14.14 4.09 -12.33
CA ASN A 24 -14.72 5.33 -11.80
C ASN A 24 -14.15 5.76 -10.42
N ILE A 25 -12.84 5.67 -10.20
CA ILE A 25 -12.23 6.05 -8.93
C ILE A 25 -11.88 7.53 -8.88
N SER A 26 -12.00 8.11 -7.68
CA SER A 26 -11.62 9.51 -7.40
C SER A 26 -10.86 9.59 -6.08
N PHE A 27 -9.74 10.31 -6.07
CA PHE A 27 -8.93 10.57 -4.88
C PHE A 27 -8.00 11.76 -5.08
N GLU A 28 -7.49 12.28 -3.97
CA GLU A 28 -6.53 13.37 -3.95
C GLU A 28 -5.34 13.00 -3.06
N VAL A 29 -4.14 13.49 -3.46
CA VAL A 29 -2.91 13.38 -2.68
C VAL A 29 -2.43 14.78 -2.37
N HIS A 30 -2.22 15.09 -1.10
CA HIS A 30 -1.76 16.42 -0.69
C HIS A 30 -0.22 16.51 -0.76
N ALA A 31 0.28 17.74 -0.91
CA ALA A 31 1.72 17.96 -0.94
C ALA A 31 2.37 17.59 0.40
N GLY A 32 3.50 16.87 0.34
CA GLY A 32 4.30 16.46 1.50
C GLY A 32 3.72 15.26 2.28
N GLU A 33 2.58 14.66 1.86
CA GLU A 33 2.06 13.47 2.52
C GLU A 33 2.62 12.17 1.94
N ILE A 34 2.61 11.12 2.76
CA ILE A 34 2.74 9.73 2.30
C ILE A 34 1.32 9.20 2.12
N PHE A 35 0.95 8.94 0.86
CA PHE A 35 -0.35 8.39 0.49
C PHE A 35 -0.22 6.93 0.09
N GLY A 36 -0.91 6.04 0.80
CA GLY A 36 -0.96 4.62 0.53
C GLY A 36 -2.08 4.24 -0.42
N PHE A 37 -1.78 3.48 -1.47
CA PHE A 37 -2.78 2.93 -2.38
C PHE A 37 -2.72 1.41 -2.31
N LEU A 38 -3.61 0.82 -1.50
CA LEU A 38 -3.52 -0.56 -1.02
C LEU A 38 -4.56 -1.47 -1.65
N GLY A 39 -4.18 -2.72 -1.88
CA GLY A 39 -5.10 -3.73 -2.38
C GLY A 39 -4.40 -4.98 -2.85
N PRO A 40 -5.13 -6.08 -3.12
CA PRO A 40 -4.55 -7.33 -3.60
C PRO A 40 -3.96 -7.18 -5.00
N ASN A 41 -3.21 -8.21 -5.43
CA ASN A 41 -2.70 -8.27 -6.79
C ASN A 41 -3.86 -8.29 -7.80
N GLY A 42 -3.70 -7.55 -8.90
CA GLY A 42 -4.75 -7.40 -9.91
C GLY A 42 -5.87 -6.40 -9.56
N SER A 43 -5.83 -5.70 -8.42
CA SER A 43 -6.87 -4.73 -8.04
C SER A 43 -6.86 -3.41 -8.83
N GLY A 44 -5.81 -3.15 -9.64
CA GLY A 44 -5.69 -1.92 -10.44
C GLY A 44 -4.60 -0.95 -10.00
N LYS A 45 -3.80 -1.25 -8.96
CA LYS A 45 -2.75 -0.36 -8.40
C LYS A 45 -1.76 0.13 -9.46
N THR A 46 -1.03 -0.79 -10.08
CA THR A 46 -0.04 -0.46 -11.14
C THR A 46 -0.68 0.26 -12.33
N THR A 47 -1.92 -0.12 -12.71
CA THR A 47 -2.67 0.56 -13.77
C THR A 47 -2.93 2.01 -13.41
N THR A 48 -3.32 2.28 -12.17
CA THR A 48 -3.57 3.63 -11.64
C THR A 48 -2.28 4.46 -11.64
N ILE A 49 -1.16 3.94 -11.12
CA ILE A 49 0.14 4.63 -11.18
C ILE A 49 0.51 4.98 -12.63
N ARG A 50 0.39 4.03 -13.57
CA ARG A 50 0.74 4.27 -14.96
C ARG A 50 -0.13 5.34 -15.61
N MET A 51 -1.39 5.45 -15.22
CA MET A 51 -2.26 6.55 -15.68
C MET A 51 -1.81 7.89 -15.09
N ILE A 52 -1.46 7.96 -13.81
CA ILE A 52 -0.97 9.18 -13.15
C ILE A 52 0.35 9.64 -13.76
N LEU A 53 1.24 8.73 -14.10
CA LEU A 53 2.52 9.02 -14.78
C LEU A 53 2.38 9.39 -16.26
N GLY A 54 1.16 9.35 -16.83
CA GLY A 54 0.93 9.57 -18.26
C GLY A 54 1.51 8.48 -19.16
N LEU A 55 1.88 7.32 -18.60
CA LEU A 55 2.35 6.15 -19.34
C LEU A 55 1.19 5.35 -19.95
N LEU A 56 -0.01 5.59 -19.46
CA LEU A 56 -1.24 4.95 -19.91
C LEU A 56 -2.37 5.99 -19.89
N GLN A 57 -3.09 6.13 -21.00
CA GLN A 57 -4.23 7.03 -21.07
C GLN A 57 -5.44 6.42 -20.35
N PRO A 58 -6.16 7.16 -19.49
CA PRO A 58 -7.43 6.73 -18.95
C PRO A 58 -8.46 6.63 -20.10
N THR A 59 -9.42 5.71 -19.96
CA THR A 59 -10.55 5.60 -20.90
C THR A 59 -11.59 6.69 -20.64
N ALA A 60 -11.73 7.10 -19.37
CA ALA A 60 -12.57 8.21 -18.94
C ALA A 60 -12.01 8.85 -17.67
N GLY A 61 -12.50 10.04 -17.34
CA GLY A 61 -12.07 10.81 -16.19
C GLY A 61 -10.88 11.72 -16.47
N ARG A 62 -10.36 12.35 -15.41
CA ARG A 62 -9.29 13.35 -15.50
C ARG A 62 -8.25 13.12 -14.41
N ILE A 63 -6.98 13.36 -14.76
CA ILE A 63 -5.86 13.30 -13.81
C ILE A 63 -5.06 14.59 -13.90
N MET A 64 -4.86 15.22 -12.75
CA MET A 64 -3.98 16.36 -12.56
C MET A 64 -2.81 15.97 -11.67
N VAL A 65 -1.59 16.32 -12.06
CA VAL A 65 -0.36 16.14 -11.26
C VAL A 65 0.35 17.47 -11.20
N LEU A 66 0.63 17.96 -9.99
CA LEU A 66 1.24 19.27 -9.75
C LEU A 66 0.49 20.42 -10.47
N GLY A 67 -0.86 20.35 -10.51
CA GLY A 67 -1.70 21.32 -11.19
C GLY A 67 -1.74 21.21 -12.72
N GLN A 68 -1.08 20.23 -13.34
CA GLN A 68 -1.02 20.01 -14.78
C GLN A 68 -1.83 18.77 -15.20
N ASN A 69 -2.52 18.85 -16.35
CA ASN A 69 -3.29 17.72 -16.87
C ASN A 69 -2.38 16.69 -17.54
N VAL A 70 -2.37 15.46 -17.05
CA VAL A 70 -1.53 14.37 -17.56
C VAL A 70 -1.94 13.95 -18.98
N ALA A 71 -3.20 14.12 -19.37
CA ALA A 71 -3.70 13.77 -20.72
C ALA A 71 -3.31 14.80 -21.80
N GLY A 72 -2.81 15.99 -21.43
CA GLY A 72 -2.35 17.02 -22.35
C GLY A 72 -0.93 16.75 -22.84
N GLY A 73 -0.76 16.21 -24.03
CA GLY A 73 0.51 15.68 -24.58
C GLY A 73 1.78 16.55 -24.47
N GLY A 74 1.67 17.88 -24.29
CA GLY A 74 2.81 18.80 -24.10
C GLY A 74 3.28 18.92 -22.65
N GLU A 75 2.38 18.77 -21.68
CA GLU A 75 2.67 18.96 -20.25
C GLU A 75 3.31 17.71 -19.62
N ALA A 76 3.10 16.53 -20.18
CA ALA A 76 3.62 15.27 -19.67
C ALA A 76 5.17 15.23 -19.56
N ALA A 77 5.90 15.97 -20.41
CA ALA A 77 7.35 16.05 -20.34
C ALA A 77 7.84 16.92 -19.16
N SER A 78 7.11 17.99 -18.80
CA SER A 78 7.42 18.84 -17.64
C SER A 78 7.15 18.12 -16.35
N ILE A 79 6.04 17.36 -16.28
CA ILE A 79 5.67 16.53 -15.13
C ILE A 79 6.77 15.50 -14.85
N ARG A 80 7.22 14.76 -15.88
CA ARG A 80 8.22 13.69 -15.72
C ARG A 80 9.54 14.14 -15.10
N ARG A 81 9.94 15.39 -15.27
CA ARG A 81 11.15 15.94 -14.63
C ARG A 81 10.97 16.26 -13.15
N ARG A 82 9.73 16.36 -12.68
CA ARG A 82 9.38 16.65 -11.30
C ARG A 82 8.87 15.43 -10.53
N VAL A 83 8.90 14.26 -11.20
CA VAL A 83 8.34 13.01 -10.68
C VAL A 83 9.43 11.94 -10.65
N GLY A 84 9.61 11.30 -9.51
CA GLY A 84 10.38 10.07 -9.35
C GLY A 84 9.47 8.84 -9.47
N TYR A 85 9.98 7.77 -10.07
CA TYR A 85 9.22 6.53 -10.17
C TYR A 85 10.11 5.32 -9.91
N MET A 86 9.69 4.49 -8.98
CA MET A 86 10.27 3.18 -8.70
C MET A 86 9.23 2.11 -9.04
N SER A 87 9.48 1.34 -10.11
CA SER A 87 8.58 0.28 -10.55
C SER A 87 8.74 -0.98 -9.70
N GLN A 88 7.72 -1.84 -9.70
CA GLN A 88 7.70 -3.12 -8.97
C GLN A 88 8.86 -4.05 -9.35
N ARG A 89 9.25 -4.07 -10.63
CA ARG A 89 10.48 -4.76 -11.08
C ARG A 89 11.64 -3.80 -10.97
N PHE A 90 12.78 -4.27 -10.50
CA PHE A 90 13.99 -3.44 -10.41
C PHE A 90 14.26 -2.70 -11.72
N SER A 91 14.22 -1.37 -11.65
CA SER A 91 14.59 -0.50 -12.78
C SER A 91 16.12 -0.44 -12.99
N LEU A 92 16.90 -1.05 -12.08
CA LEU A 92 18.35 -1.04 -12.11
C LEU A 92 18.90 -2.06 -13.13
N TYR A 93 20.01 -1.75 -13.71
CA TYR A 93 20.76 -2.63 -14.61
C TYR A 93 21.67 -3.53 -13.79
N PRO A 94 21.40 -4.86 -13.70
CA PRO A 94 22.16 -5.76 -12.82
C PRO A 94 23.63 -5.89 -13.20
N GLU A 95 23.95 -5.70 -14.49
CA GLU A 95 25.30 -5.79 -15.06
C GLU A 95 26.14 -4.55 -14.76
N LEU A 96 25.51 -3.42 -14.47
CA LEU A 96 26.18 -2.18 -14.11
C LEU A 96 26.52 -2.15 -12.61
N THR A 97 27.59 -1.45 -12.30
CA THR A 97 27.95 -1.14 -10.92
C THR A 97 26.97 -0.13 -10.31
N VAL A 98 27.01 0.01 -8.99
CA VAL A 98 26.23 1.02 -8.25
C VAL A 98 26.44 2.43 -8.83
N ALA A 99 27.70 2.85 -9.00
CA ALA A 99 28.04 4.16 -9.57
C ALA A 99 27.58 4.33 -11.02
N GLU A 100 27.68 3.27 -11.83
CA GLU A 100 27.23 3.33 -13.23
C GLU A 100 25.71 3.43 -13.34
N ASN A 101 24.96 2.71 -12.49
CA ASN A 101 23.51 2.88 -12.41
C ASN A 101 23.13 4.32 -12.04
N LEU A 102 23.68 4.86 -10.96
CA LEU A 102 23.40 6.25 -10.56
C LEU A 102 23.75 7.25 -11.68
N ARG A 103 24.90 7.06 -12.34
CA ARG A 103 25.32 7.93 -13.46
C ARG A 103 24.37 7.82 -14.66
N PHE A 104 23.86 6.62 -14.96
CA PHE A 104 22.89 6.42 -16.03
C PHE A 104 21.61 7.21 -15.76
N PHE A 105 21.02 7.05 -14.57
CA PHE A 105 19.78 7.77 -14.21
C PHE A 105 20.03 9.28 -14.09
N ALA A 106 21.17 9.71 -13.56
CA ALA A 106 21.53 11.12 -13.50
C ALA A 106 21.50 11.77 -14.89
N ARG A 107 22.13 11.12 -15.87
CA ARG A 107 22.14 11.61 -17.26
C ARG A 107 20.74 11.65 -17.85
N ALA A 108 19.91 10.65 -17.59
CA ALA A 108 18.54 10.61 -18.07
C ALA A 108 17.69 11.80 -17.56
N TYR A 109 17.95 12.24 -16.33
CA TYR A 109 17.30 13.40 -15.71
C TYR A 109 18.06 14.72 -15.90
N GLY A 110 19.20 14.73 -16.61
CA GLY A 110 19.99 15.92 -16.84
C GLY A 110 20.81 16.41 -15.64
N VAL A 111 21.02 15.55 -14.64
CA VAL A 111 21.87 15.83 -13.45
C VAL A 111 23.31 15.48 -13.79
N THR A 112 24.18 16.50 -13.90
CA THR A 112 25.58 16.34 -14.35
C THR A 112 26.54 17.17 -13.51
N GLY A 113 27.83 16.97 -13.72
CA GLY A 113 28.88 17.79 -13.11
C GLY A 113 28.94 17.70 -11.59
N GLU A 114 29.10 18.84 -10.93
CA GLU A 114 29.21 18.91 -9.47
C GLU A 114 27.92 18.49 -8.76
N ARG A 115 26.76 18.89 -9.31
CA ARG A 115 25.46 18.47 -8.76
C ARG A 115 25.33 16.94 -8.73
N PHE A 116 25.78 16.23 -9.75
CA PHE A 116 25.78 14.79 -9.76
C PHE A 116 26.65 14.22 -8.64
N ARG A 117 27.89 14.73 -8.46
CA ARG A 117 28.78 14.23 -7.39
C ARG A 117 28.19 14.40 -6.00
N GLN A 118 27.55 15.55 -5.73
CA GLN A 118 26.86 15.81 -4.45
C GLN A 118 25.72 14.84 -4.24
N ARG A 119 24.85 14.68 -5.25
CA ARG A 119 23.69 13.76 -5.17
C ARG A 119 24.11 12.30 -5.07
N GLU A 120 25.14 11.88 -5.80
CA GLU A 120 25.72 10.54 -5.69
C GLU A 120 26.19 10.23 -4.27
N ALA A 121 26.95 11.14 -3.65
CA ALA A 121 27.42 10.97 -2.28
C ALA A 121 26.27 10.89 -1.26
N GLU A 122 25.25 11.74 -1.40
CA GLU A 122 24.05 11.71 -0.55
C GLU A 122 23.30 10.39 -0.68
N ILE A 123 23.07 9.92 -1.91
CA ILE A 123 22.35 8.66 -2.19
C ILE A 123 23.15 7.46 -1.65
N LEU A 124 24.46 7.43 -1.86
CA LEU A 124 25.31 6.35 -1.36
C LEU A 124 25.25 6.26 0.16
N ARG A 125 25.28 7.41 0.86
CA ARG A 125 25.14 7.47 2.31
C ARG A 125 23.75 7.01 2.77
N MET A 126 22.70 7.54 2.16
CA MET A 126 21.32 7.18 2.46
C MET A 126 21.07 5.68 2.24
N ALA A 127 21.57 5.12 1.15
CA ALA A 127 21.39 3.71 0.81
C ALA A 127 22.31 2.77 1.63
N GLY A 128 23.31 3.30 2.37
CA GLY A 128 24.32 2.51 3.06
C GLY A 128 25.26 1.78 2.09
N LEU A 129 25.56 2.42 0.95
CA LEU A 129 26.37 1.86 -0.14
C LEU A 129 27.73 2.57 -0.28
N GLU A 130 28.15 3.34 0.74
CA GLU A 130 29.48 3.92 0.78
C GLU A 130 30.54 2.82 0.75
N GLY A 131 31.54 2.95 -0.13
CA GLY A 131 32.54 1.91 -0.37
C GLY A 131 32.12 0.80 -1.34
N HIS A 132 30.84 0.74 -1.76
CA HIS A 132 30.30 -0.28 -2.68
C HIS A 132 30.07 0.23 -4.11
N GLN A 133 30.55 1.44 -4.45
CA GLN A 133 30.33 2.08 -5.74
C GLN A 133 30.72 1.22 -6.94
N GLY A 134 31.83 0.46 -6.81
CA GLY A 134 32.34 -0.45 -7.85
C GLY A 134 31.68 -1.83 -7.88
N GLN A 135 30.79 -2.14 -6.94
CA GLN A 135 30.12 -3.44 -6.89
C GLN A 135 29.01 -3.52 -7.94
N GLN A 136 28.92 -4.65 -8.66
CA GLN A 136 27.82 -4.89 -9.58
C GLN A 136 26.49 -4.97 -8.85
N THR A 137 25.50 -4.26 -9.36
CA THR A 137 24.16 -4.16 -8.75
C THR A 137 23.47 -5.53 -8.64
N GLY A 138 23.69 -6.43 -9.60
CA GLY A 138 23.16 -7.78 -9.57
C GLY A 138 23.58 -8.60 -8.35
N THR A 139 24.74 -8.31 -7.76
CA THR A 139 25.32 -9.04 -6.60
C THR A 139 24.90 -8.46 -5.24
N LEU A 140 24.24 -7.31 -5.21
CA LEU A 140 23.75 -6.69 -3.98
C LEU A 140 22.64 -7.54 -3.32
N ALA A 141 22.57 -7.48 -1.99
CA ALA A 141 21.42 -7.99 -1.24
C ALA A 141 20.14 -7.22 -1.60
N GLY A 142 18.97 -7.86 -1.46
CA GLY A 142 17.68 -7.30 -1.83
C GLY A 142 17.40 -5.92 -1.25
N GLY A 143 17.63 -5.72 0.05
CA GLY A 143 17.44 -4.43 0.72
C GLY A 143 18.34 -3.31 0.18
N TRP A 144 19.58 -3.63 -0.21
CA TRP A 144 20.47 -2.64 -0.84
C TRP A 144 20.03 -2.28 -2.26
N LYS A 145 19.52 -3.27 -3.04
CA LYS A 145 18.94 -3.02 -4.36
C LYS A 145 17.75 -2.08 -4.27
N GLN A 146 16.87 -2.27 -3.28
CA GLN A 146 15.71 -1.41 -3.07
C GLN A 146 16.13 0.02 -2.72
N ARG A 147 17.06 0.19 -1.79
CA ARG A 147 17.57 1.53 -1.42
C ARG A 147 18.31 2.22 -2.57
N LEU A 148 19.05 1.47 -3.38
CA LEU A 148 19.68 2.02 -4.61
C LEU A 148 18.62 2.42 -5.64
N ALA A 149 17.56 1.63 -5.82
CA ALA A 149 16.46 1.95 -6.74
C ALA A 149 15.70 3.20 -6.27
N LEU A 150 15.45 3.33 -4.96
CA LEU A 150 14.94 4.56 -4.37
C LEU A 150 15.87 5.75 -4.66
N GLY A 151 17.16 5.59 -4.41
CA GLY A 151 18.18 6.61 -4.68
C GLY A 151 18.19 7.06 -6.14
N ALA A 152 18.09 6.12 -7.08
CA ALA A 152 17.98 6.44 -8.50
C ALA A 152 16.71 7.23 -8.83
N ALA A 153 15.58 6.90 -8.18
CA ALA A 153 14.30 7.58 -8.38
C ALA A 153 14.25 9.01 -7.81
N ILE A 154 15.05 9.30 -6.78
CA ILE A 154 15.12 10.65 -6.12
C ILE A 154 16.34 11.47 -6.53
N LEU A 155 17.17 10.96 -7.43
CA LEU A 155 18.45 11.59 -7.78
C LEU A 155 18.30 13.02 -8.32
N HIS A 156 17.23 13.29 -9.02
CA HIS A 156 16.88 14.60 -9.60
C HIS A 156 16.02 15.49 -8.70
N GLU A 157 15.81 15.09 -7.43
CA GLU A 157 15.03 15.84 -6.42
C GLU A 157 13.59 16.10 -6.87
N PRO A 158 12.78 15.02 -7.06
CA PRO A 158 11.40 15.15 -7.52
C PRO A 158 10.49 15.74 -6.43
N ASP A 159 9.44 16.47 -6.86
CA ASP A 159 8.38 16.94 -5.96
C ASP A 159 7.46 15.81 -5.49
N ILE A 160 7.29 14.78 -6.36
CA ILE A 160 6.48 13.60 -6.07
C ILE A 160 7.26 12.33 -6.41
N LEU A 161 7.19 11.36 -5.53
CA LEU A 161 7.76 10.03 -5.69
C LEU A 161 6.65 8.98 -5.75
N PHE A 162 6.60 8.23 -6.85
CA PHE A 162 5.71 7.08 -7.01
C PHE A 162 6.49 5.78 -6.79
N LEU A 163 5.98 4.93 -5.91
CA LEU A 163 6.59 3.67 -5.53
C LEU A 163 5.59 2.53 -5.76
N ASP A 164 5.89 1.64 -6.69
CA ASP A 164 5.02 0.51 -7.03
C ASP A 164 5.51 -0.76 -6.33
N GLU A 165 4.89 -1.11 -5.19
CA GLU A 165 5.24 -2.23 -4.31
C GLU A 165 6.74 -2.28 -3.94
N PRO A 166 7.30 -1.20 -3.39
CA PRO A 166 8.75 -1.03 -3.26
C PRO A 166 9.41 -2.03 -2.31
N THR A 167 8.66 -2.63 -1.40
CA THR A 167 9.16 -3.53 -0.35
C THR A 167 8.77 -4.99 -0.58
N ALA A 168 8.19 -5.30 -1.75
CA ALA A 168 7.81 -6.67 -2.09
C ALA A 168 9.04 -7.61 -2.10
N GLY A 169 8.95 -8.71 -1.32
CA GLY A 169 10.05 -9.68 -1.20
C GLY A 169 11.26 -9.22 -0.39
N VAL A 170 11.14 -8.12 0.35
CA VAL A 170 12.18 -7.60 1.25
C VAL A 170 11.94 -8.12 2.68
N ASP A 171 13.02 -8.47 3.36
CA ASP A 171 12.95 -8.90 4.76
C ASP A 171 12.44 -7.78 5.70
N PRO A 172 11.88 -8.11 6.88
CA PRO A 172 11.27 -7.13 7.77
C PRO A 172 12.21 -6.01 8.23
N ILE A 173 13.50 -6.32 8.45
CA ILE A 173 14.48 -5.31 8.92
C ILE A 173 14.77 -4.31 7.81
N SER A 174 15.03 -4.80 6.60
CA SER A 174 15.27 -3.95 5.43
C SER A 174 14.03 -3.15 5.03
N ARG A 175 12.81 -3.72 5.21
CA ARG A 175 11.53 -3.02 4.99
C ARG A 175 11.39 -1.84 5.95
N ARG A 176 11.64 -2.05 7.24
CA ARG A 176 11.59 -0.97 8.24
C ARG A 176 12.57 0.16 7.89
N ALA A 177 13.83 -0.18 7.61
CA ALA A 177 14.83 0.81 7.20
C ALA A 177 14.44 1.55 5.90
N PHE A 178 13.71 0.92 4.98
CA PHE A 178 13.17 1.58 3.79
C PHE A 178 12.08 2.59 4.15
N TRP A 179 11.17 2.26 5.07
CA TRP A 179 10.13 3.18 5.54
C TRP A 179 10.71 4.38 6.29
N ASP A 180 11.79 4.20 7.07
CA ASP A 180 12.50 5.31 7.71
C ASP A 180 13.00 6.32 6.66
N LEU A 181 13.55 5.84 5.52
CA LEU A 181 13.93 6.71 4.41
C LEU A 181 12.76 7.46 3.78
N LEU A 182 11.59 6.82 3.67
CA LEU A 182 10.39 7.50 3.16
C LEU A 182 9.92 8.60 4.12
N TYR A 183 10.00 8.38 5.43
CA TYR A 183 9.69 9.43 6.41
C TYR A 183 10.63 10.63 6.30
N ASP A 184 11.93 10.38 6.15
CA ASP A 184 12.92 11.45 5.97
C ASP A 184 12.64 12.27 4.70
N LEU A 185 12.30 11.61 3.59
CA LEU A 185 11.95 12.26 2.33
C LEU A 185 10.65 13.08 2.46
N ALA A 186 9.62 12.55 3.13
CA ALA A 186 8.37 13.27 3.37
C ALA A 186 8.58 14.48 4.29
N ALA A 187 9.38 14.33 5.35
CA ALA A 187 9.76 15.42 6.25
C ALA A 187 10.53 16.53 5.52
N ALA A 188 11.30 16.18 4.47
CA ALA A 188 11.97 17.13 3.59
C ALA A 188 11.02 17.79 2.56
N GLY A 189 9.73 17.42 2.53
CA GLY A 189 8.70 18.01 1.68
C GLY A 189 8.37 17.21 0.41
N THR A 190 9.00 16.05 0.16
CA THR A 190 8.66 15.20 -0.98
C THR A 190 7.30 14.54 -0.75
N THR A 191 6.39 14.65 -1.71
CA THR A 191 5.12 13.90 -1.69
C THR A 191 5.37 12.46 -2.11
N ILE A 192 4.81 11.48 -1.41
CA ILE A 192 5.04 10.07 -1.70
C ILE A 192 3.70 9.37 -1.96
N PHE A 193 3.61 8.70 -3.11
CA PHE A 193 2.51 7.80 -3.46
C PHE A 193 3.06 6.37 -3.50
N VAL A 194 2.65 5.54 -2.56
CA VAL A 194 3.13 4.15 -2.46
C VAL A 194 1.99 3.17 -2.67
N THR A 195 2.21 2.17 -3.56
CA THR A 195 1.30 1.02 -3.63
C THR A 195 1.88 -0.14 -2.84
N THR A 196 1.01 -0.87 -2.18
CA THR A 196 1.38 -2.11 -1.48
C THR A 196 0.18 -3.05 -1.36
N HIS A 197 0.45 -4.31 -1.13
CA HIS A 197 -0.55 -5.29 -0.72
C HIS A 197 -0.38 -5.70 0.76
N TYR A 198 0.62 -5.17 1.45
CA TYR A 198 0.86 -5.39 2.87
C TYR A 198 0.04 -4.39 3.69
N MET A 199 -0.86 -4.90 4.53
CA MET A 199 -1.76 -4.04 5.32
C MET A 199 -1.06 -3.36 6.50
N ASP A 200 0.02 -3.96 7.03
CA ASP A 200 0.89 -3.36 8.03
C ASP A 200 1.59 -2.09 7.52
N GLU A 201 1.87 -2.01 6.23
CA GLU A 201 2.45 -0.81 5.62
C GLU A 201 1.47 0.38 5.55
N ALA A 202 0.16 0.12 5.59
CA ALA A 202 -0.85 1.16 5.60
C ALA A 202 -0.76 2.07 6.85
N GLU A 203 -0.28 1.53 7.97
CA GLU A 203 -0.11 2.28 9.22
C GLU A 203 0.99 3.36 9.11
N HIS A 204 1.90 3.21 8.15
CA HIS A 204 2.95 4.18 7.87
C HIS A 204 2.48 5.37 7.02
N CYS A 205 1.26 5.31 6.45
CA CYS A 205 0.75 6.35 5.57
C CYS A 205 -0.02 7.42 6.36
N HIS A 206 0.08 8.68 5.92
CA HIS A 206 -0.74 9.75 6.46
C HIS A 206 -2.22 9.59 6.06
N ARG A 207 -2.44 9.20 4.81
CA ARG A 207 -3.75 8.84 4.25
C ARG A 207 -3.60 7.65 3.32
N LEU A 208 -4.69 6.93 3.14
CA LEU A 208 -4.70 5.75 2.27
C LEU A 208 -6.02 5.65 1.48
N ALA A 209 -5.97 4.84 0.42
CA ALA A 209 -7.14 4.33 -0.27
C ALA A 209 -7.01 2.82 -0.46
N PHE A 210 -8.06 2.07 -0.09
CA PHE A 210 -8.18 0.66 -0.40
C PHE A 210 -8.84 0.47 -1.75
N ILE A 211 -8.14 -0.20 -2.68
CA ILE A 211 -8.68 -0.56 -3.98
C ILE A 211 -8.93 -2.07 -4.06
N TYR A 212 -10.11 -2.43 -4.55
CA TYR A 212 -10.51 -3.81 -4.79
C TYR A 212 -11.31 -3.90 -6.09
N ARG A 213 -10.94 -4.81 -7.00
CA ARG A 213 -11.58 -4.98 -8.33
C ARG A 213 -11.74 -3.67 -9.12
N GLY A 214 -10.73 -2.81 -9.06
CA GLY A 214 -10.74 -1.53 -9.77
C GLY A 214 -11.53 -0.42 -9.10
N GLU A 215 -12.12 -0.62 -7.93
CA GLU A 215 -12.93 0.36 -7.20
C GLU A 215 -12.29 0.73 -5.85
N ILE A 216 -12.38 1.99 -5.44
CA ILE A 216 -12.00 2.41 -4.10
C ILE A 216 -13.13 2.03 -3.15
N ILE A 217 -12.82 1.17 -2.16
CA ILE A 217 -13.76 0.66 -1.16
C ILE A 217 -13.68 1.40 0.18
N ALA A 218 -12.57 2.09 0.45
CA ALA A 218 -12.40 3.03 1.56
C ALA A 218 -11.25 3.98 1.28
N GLN A 219 -11.29 5.19 1.83
CA GLN A 219 -10.19 6.15 1.82
C GLN A 219 -10.25 7.09 3.01
N GLY A 220 -9.10 7.57 3.48
CA GLY A 220 -8.97 8.49 4.60
C GLY A 220 -7.68 8.28 5.38
N ALA A 221 -7.55 8.87 6.57
CA ALA A 221 -6.48 8.53 7.49
C ALA A 221 -6.65 7.10 8.03
N PRO A 222 -5.56 6.37 8.38
CA PRO A 222 -5.66 5.01 8.92
C PRO A 222 -6.70 4.87 10.03
N THR A 223 -6.73 5.81 10.97
CA THR A 223 -7.69 5.85 12.09
C THR A 223 -9.14 6.06 11.64
N GLU A 224 -9.36 6.87 10.61
CA GLU A 224 -10.69 7.11 10.04
C GLU A 224 -11.20 5.86 9.31
N VAL A 225 -10.33 5.24 8.53
CA VAL A 225 -10.64 4.00 7.79
C VAL A 225 -10.97 2.87 8.77
N ARG A 226 -10.22 2.71 9.87
CA ARG A 226 -10.55 1.74 10.93
C ARG A 226 -11.94 1.98 11.51
N ARG A 227 -12.25 3.22 11.91
CA ARG A 227 -13.55 3.54 12.53
C ARG A 227 -14.74 3.38 11.56
N ALA A 228 -14.58 3.77 10.31
CA ALA A 228 -15.66 3.71 9.32
C ALA A 228 -15.85 2.32 8.72
N GLY A 229 -14.77 1.53 8.63
CA GLY A 229 -14.75 0.27 7.90
C GLY A 229 -15.33 -0.91 8.68
N LEU A 230 -15.23 -0.93 10.01
CA LEU A 230 -15.74 -2.01 10.84
C LEU A 230 -17.08 -1.64 11.50
N ARG A 231 -18.04 -2.55 11.43
CA ARG A 231 -19.27 -2.48 12.24
C ARG A 231 -19.10 -3.42 13.42
N GLY A 232 -18.90 -2.85 14.62
CA GLY A 232 -18.75 -3.62 15.85
C GLY A 232 -17.35 -3.55 16.45
N GLN A 233 -17.12 -4.40 17.45
CA GLN A 233 -15.88 -4.52 18.21
C GLN A 233 -15.20 -5.84 17.85
N VAL A 234 -13.87 -5.83 17.86
CA VAL A 234 -13.06 -7.02 17.63
C VAL A 234 -12.74 -7.68 18.95
N LEU A 235 -12.97 -8.98 19.03
CA LEU A 235 -12.46 -9.84 20.07
C LEU A 235 -11.33 -10.69 19.53
N GLU A 236 -10.22 -10.69 20.20
CA GLU A 236 -9.13 -11.63 20.00
C GLU A 236 -9.30 -12.82 20.94
N ILE A 237 -9.25 -14.02 20.38
CA ILE A 237 -9.48 -15.30 21.09
C ILE A 237 -8.23 -16.14 20.97
N ASP A 238 -7.60 -16.43 22.09
CA ASP A 238 -6.50 -17.38 22.21
C ASP A 238 -7.01 -18.70 22.78
N CYS A 239 -6.75 -19.81 22.07
CA CYS A 239 -7.19 -21.14 22.49
C CYS A 239 -6.27 -22.23 21.92
N ARG A 240 -6.25 -23.41 22.57
CA ARG A 240 -5.31 -24.49 22.23
C ARG A 240 -5.57 -25.18 20.90
N GLU A 241 -6.79 -25.12 20.38
CA GLU A 241 -7.23 -25.79 19.14
C GLU A 241 -7.93 -24.78 18.21
N PRO A 242 -7.21 -23.76 17.67
CA PRO A 242 -7.84 -22.65 16.97
C PRO A 242 -8.61 -23.08 15.72
N GLU A 243 -8.15 -24.11 15.00
CA GLU A 243 -8.85 -24.62 13.82
C GLU A 243 -10.20 -25.24 14.17
N ARG A 244 -10.22 -26.05 15.24
CA ARG A 244 -11.46 -26.67 15.77
C ARG A 244 -12.40 -25.62 16.33
N ALA A 245 -11.87 -24.63 17.07
CA ALA A 245 -12.62 -23.48 17.57
C ALA A 245 -13.27 -22.71 16.42
N MET A 246 -12.52 -22.40 15.36
CA MET A 246 -13.04 -21.71 14.17
C MET A 246 -14.22 -22.45 13.54
N VAL A 247 -14.12 -23.78 13.42
CA VAL A 247 -15.25 -24.59 12.85
C VAL A 247 -16.49 -24.46 13.73
N LEU A 248 -16.38 -24.60 15.06
CA LEU A 248 -17.50 -24.47 16.00
C LEU A 248 -18.11 -23.08 15.98
N LEU A 249 -17.28 -22.05 15.98
CA LEU A 249 -17.74 -20.65 15.94
C LEU A 249 -18.50 -20.35 14.63
N ARG A 250 -18.02 -20.87 13.47
CA ARG A 250 -18.71 -20.73 12.18
C ARG A 250 -20.06 -21.46 12.19
N GLN A 251 -20.10 -22.70 12.68
CA GLN A 251 -21.34 -23.46 12.79
C GLN A 251 -22.36 -22.74 13.67
N ALA A 252 -21.94 -22.19 14.80
CA ALA A 252 -22.81 -21.43 15.69
C ALA A 252 -23.28 -20.11 15.07
N SER A 253 -22.43 -19.45 14.28
CA SER A 253 -22.77 -18.26 13.49
C SER A 253 -23.82 -18.58 12.42
N ASP A 254 -23.58 -19.63 11.65
CA ASP A 254 -24.48 -20.07 10.56
C ASP A 254 -25.85 -20.53 11.09
N ALA A 255 -25.86 -21.14 12.28
CA ALA A 255 -27.08 -21.53 13.00
C ALA A 255 -27.80 -20.34 13.66
N GLY A 256 -27.22 -19.13 13.65
CA GLY A 256 -27.79 -17.94 14.29
C GLY A 256 -27.72 -17.95 15.82
N SER A 257 -27.00 -18.91 16.42
CA SER A 257 -26.82 -19.02 17.89
C SER A 257 -25.69 -18.16 18.44
N LEU A 258 -24.80 -17.66 17.59
CA LEU A 258 -23.72 -16.74 17.91
C LEU A 258 -23.86 -15.45 17.09
N ALA A 259 -24.09 -14.34 17.78
CA ALA A 259 -24.24 -13.02 17.14
C ALA A 259 -22.86 -12.43 16.75
N VAL A 260 -22.25 -12.98 15.70
CA VAL A 260 -20.98 -12.55 15.15
C VAL A 260 -21.16 -12.10 13.69
N HIS A 261 -20.53 -10.99 13.33
CA HIS A 261 -20.57 -10.46 11.97
C HIS A 261 -19.49 -11.09 11.11
N GLU A 262 -18.35 -11.38 11.71
CA GLU A 262 -17.18 -11.89 11.03
C GLU A 262 -16.29 -12.73 11.94
N LEU A 263 -15.66 -13.76 11.35
CA LEU A 263 -14.65 -14.62 11.97
C LEU A 263 -13.47 -14.73 11.00
N ALA A 264 -12.26 -14.46 11.51
CA ALA A 264 -11.01 -14.58 10.76
C ALA A 264 -9.89 -15.12 11.64
N PHE A 265 -8.90 -15.79 11.05
CA PHE A 265 -7.63 -16.03 11.72
C PHE A 265 -6.77 -14.78 11.68
N HIS A 266 -6.11 -14.49 12.79
CA HIS A 266 -5.07 -13.47 12.91
C HIS A 266 -3.82 -14.13 13.49
N GLY A 267 -2.93 -14.59 12.60
CA GLY A 267 -1.84 -15.48 13.00
C GLY A 267 -2.37 -16.81 13.57
N ALA A 268 -2.01 -17.11 14.82
CA ALA A 268 -2.51 -18.28 15.57
C ALA A 268 -3.80 -17.99 16.35
N LEU A 269 -4.25 -16.74 16.39
CA LEU A 269 -5.42 -16.28 17.13
C LEU A 269 -6.66 -16.22 16.24
N ILE A 270 -7.84 -16.10 16.85
CA ILE A 270 -9.09 -15.89 16.12
C ILE A 270 -9.61 -14.48 16.45
N HIS A 271 -9.88 -13.68 15.42
CA HIS A 271 -10.63 -12.45 15.55
C HIS A 271 -12.12 -12.71 15.27
N ALA A 272 -12.95 -12.32 16.23
CA ALA A 272 -14.41 -12.35 16.13
C ALA A 272 -14.97 -10.92 16.22
N ILE A 273 -15.76 -10.50 15.24
CA ILE A 273 -16.33 -9.15 15.17
C ILE A 273 -17.83 -9.23 15.49
N GLY A 274 -18.29 -8.45 16.44
CA GLY A 274 -19.72 -8.37 16.82
C GLY A 274 -20.07 -7.03 17.44
N ASP A 275 -21.37 -6.76 17.63
CA ASP A 275 -21.86 -5.48 18.11
C ASP A 275 -21.37 -5.12 19.51
N SER A 276 -21.20 -6.14 20.38
CA SER A 276 -20.76 -5.96 21.78
C SER A 276 -19.70 -6.99 22.14
N ALA A 277 -18.50 -6.53 22.45
CA ALA A 277 -17.39 -7.38 22.87
C ALA A 277 -17.74 -8.21 24.10
N THR A 278 -18.38 -7.62 25.11
CA THR A 278 -18.72 -8.31 26.36
C THR A 278 -19.69 -9.45 26.14
N THR A 279 -20.77 -9.23 25.37
CA THR A 279 -21.77 -10.26 25.08
C THR A 279 -21.18 -11.37 24.22
N LEU A 280 -20.38 -11.01 23.22
CA LEU A 280 -19.74 -11.96 22.32
C LEU A 280 -18.69 -12.80 23.08
N ALA A 281 -17.89 -12.20 23.96
CA ALA A 281 -16.89 -12.91 24.75
C ALA A 281 -17.53 -14.00 25.64
N ALA A 282 -18.64 -13.67 26.31
CA ALA A 282 -19.37 -14.64 27.14
C ALA A 282 -19.89 -15.81 26.30
N ALA A 283 -20.52 -15.53 25.15
CA ALA A 283 -21.07 -16.56 24.27
C ALA A 283 -19.95 -17.46 23.67
N VAL A 284 -18.85 -16.87 23.23
CA VAL A 284 -17.67 -17.60 22.70
C VAL A 284 -17.06 -18.49 23.80
N SER A 285 -16.83 -17.95 24.99
CA SER A 285 -16.29 -18.71 26.11
C SER A 285 -17.16 -19.91 26.47
N GLN A 286 -18.48 -19.71 26.57
CA GLN A 286 -19.42 -20.79 26.84
C GLN A 286 -19.43 -21.86 25.75
N LEU A 287 -19.44 -21.46 24.48
CA LEU A 287 -19.43 -22.38 23.33
C LEU A 287 -18.18 -23.23 23.29
N LEU A 288 -17.00 -22.60 23.40
CA LEU A 288 -15.72 -23.31 23.29
C LEU A 288 -15.46 -24.21 24.50
N SER A 289 -15.70 -23.72 25.70
CA SER A 289 -15.55 -24.52 26.94
C SER A 289 -16.54 -25.68 27.00
N GLY A 290 -17.80 -25.48 26.55
CA GLY A 290 -18.81 -26.53 26.47
C GLY A 290 -18.46 -27.64 25.46
N ASN A 291 -17.57 -27.38 24.51
CA ASN A 291 -17.05 -28.34 23.55
C ASN A 291 -15.64 -28.84 23.88
N GLY A 292 -15.15 -28.57 25.11
CA GLY A 292 -13.87 -29.08 25.63
C GLY A 292 -12.65 -28.35 25.06
N ILE A 293 -12.80 -27.17 24.45
CA ILE A 293 -11.66 -26.36 23.99
C ILE A 293 -11.21 -25.46 25.13
N LEU A 294 -9.93 -25.53 25.48
CA LEU A 294 -9.32 -24.66 26.47
C LEU A 294 -9.07 -23.28 25.87
N VAL A 295 -9.76 -22.29 26.40
CA VAL A 295 -9.58 -20.88 26.06
C VAL A 295 -8.55 -20.29 27.01
N GLU A 296 -7.49 -19.69 26.49
CA GLU A 296 -6.41 -19.06 27.25
C GLU A 296 -6.74 -17.58 27.53
N SER A 297 -7.21 -16.85 26.52
CA SER A 297 -7.74 -15.49 26.71
C SER A 297 -8.83 -15.14 25.70
N ILE A 298 -9.70 -14.19 26.07
CA ILE A 298 -10.65 -13.50 25.15
C ILE A 298 -10.63 -12.03 25.54
N GLU A 299 -10.06 -11.20 24.69
CA GLU A 299 -9.89 -9.78 24.97
C GLU A 299 -10.40 -8.90 23.84
N PRO A 300 -11.03 -7.75 24.15
CA PRO A 300 -11.33 -6.76 23.13
C PRO A 300 -10.03 -6.09 22.66
N VAL A 301 -9.85 -6.04 21.35
CA VAL A 301 -8.68 -5.39 20.72
C VAL A 301 -9.10 -4.31 19.75
N GLU A 302 -8.20 -3.36 19.47
CA GLU A 302 -8.40 -2.43 18.38
C GLU A 302 -8.36 -3.18 17.05
N SER A 303 -9.27 -2.81 16.13
CA SER A 303 -9.28 -3.40 14.79
C SER A 303 -8.01 -3.05 14.02
N SER A 304 -7.41 -4.05 13.38
CA SER A 304 -6.34 -3.83 12.41
C SER A 304 -6.91 -3.31 11.08
N LEU A 305 -6.06 -2.68 10.25
CA LEU A 305 -6.47 -2.33 8.89
C LEU A 305 -6.73 -3.57 8.02
N GLU A 306 -6.15 -4.72 8.38
CA GLU A 306 -6.43 -6.00 7.73
C GLU A 306 -7.86 -6.47 8.01
N ASP A 307 -8.31 -6.43 9.27
CA ASP A 307 -9.71 -6.75 9.64
C ASP A 307 -10.69 -5.88 8.86
N VAL A 308 -10.41 -4.57 8.81
CA VAL A 308 -11.22 -3.61 8.06
C VAL A 308 -11.28 -3.96 6.57
N PHE A 309 -10.12 -4.22 5.96
CA PHE A 309 -10.06 -4.56 4.54
C PHE A 309 -10.84 -5.83 4.22
N VAL A 310 -10.65 -6.90 5.00
CA VAL A 310 -11.37 -8.17 4.83
C VAL A 310 -12.88 -7.96 4.98
N SER A 311 -13.32 -7.19 5.97
CA SER A 311 -14.73 -6.85 6.18
C SER A 311 -15.33 -6.09 5.00
N LEU A 312 -14.63 -5.06 4.49
CA LEU A 312 -15.06 -4.29 3.32
C LEU A 312 -15.16 -5.15 2.05
N VAL A 313 -14.17 -6.00 1.80
CA VAL A 313 -14.17 -6.93 0.65
C VAL A 313 -15.34 -7.90 0.72
N LYS A 314 -15.64 -8.47 1.90
CA LYS A 314 -16.80 -9.36 2.07
C LYS A 314 -18.13 -8.66 1.79
N ARG A 315 -18.26 -7.39 2.22
CA ARG A 315 -19.46 -6.57 1.91
C ARG A 315 -19.58 -6.31 0.41
N GLN A 316 -18.49 -5.96 -0.24
CA GLN A 316 -18.48 -5.72 -1.69
C GLN A 316 -18.90 -6.98 -2.46
N ARG A 317 -18.40 -8.17 -2.08
CA ARG A 317 -18.79 -9.45 -2.68
C ARG A 317 -20.28 -9.78 -2.52
N LYS A 318 -20.89 -9.43 -1.37
CA LYS A 318 -22.34 -9.62 -1.16
C LYS A 318 -23.19 -8.72 -2.06
N ILE A 319 -22.68 -7.53 -2.42
CA ILE A 319 -23.38 -6.56 -3.29
C ILE A 319 -23.23 -6.95 -4.77
N THR A 320 -22.04 -7.40 -5.19
CA THR A 320 -21.70 -7.66 -6.61
C THR A 320 -21.94 -9.12 -7.05
N GLY A 321 -22.29 -10.03 -6.13
CA GLY A 321 -22.45 -11.47 -6.39
C GLY A 321 -21.10 -12.23 -6.46
N PRO A 322 -21.12 -13.58 -6.32
CA PRO A 322 -19.93 -14.40 -6.52
C PRO A 322 -19.55 -14.38 -8.01
N ASP A 323 -18.28 -13.97 -8.30
CA ASP A 323 -17.58 -14.18 -9.56
C ASP A 323 -18.27 -13.77 -10.87
N SER A 324 -18.34 -12.46 -11.13
CA SER A 324 -18.20 -11.96 -12.49
C SER A 324 -16.68 -11.75 -12.75
N VAL A 325 -16.04 -12.78 -13.27
CA VAL A 325 -14.68 -12.74 -13.82
C VAL A 325 -14.68 -11.95 -15.11
#